data_4f4394ade19de5981b373ade9c7f2d20
#
_entry.id   4f4394ade19de5981b373ade9c7f2d20
#
_cell.length_a   1.000
_cell.length_b   1.000
_cell.length_c   1.000
_cell.angle_alpha   90.00
_cell.angle_beta   90.00
_cell.angle_gamma   90.00
#
_symmetry.space_group_name_H-M   'P 1'
#
loop_
_entity.id
_entity.type
_entity.pdbx_description
1 polymer ?
#
loop_
_entity_poly.entity_id
_entity_poly.type
_entity_poly.pdbx_seq_one_letter_code
_entity_poly.pdbx_strand_id
1 'polypeptide(L)'
;MSALVFLLVGLSIALSFLRKTKFGKQFWRVAQPAWAVSHKGKTLGLIILLLLFVLLEVRISVLNTYFYNGLYKSLQDKAVDAFWFFAGINALLVLVKITHSIVNYLITQAFEIKWLEKLNAEMLNRWLDHKNYYLLRYQKDLPDNIDQRIE
;
A
#
# COMPACT_ATOMS: atom_id res chain seq x y z
N MET A 1 -13.87 10.97 -14.64
CA MET A 1 -13.30 9.97 -15.58
C MET A 1 -11.82 10.20 -15.90
N SER A 2 -11.34 11.42 -16.06
CA SER A 2 -9.94 11.74 -16.42
C SER A 2 -8.89 11.25 -15.41
N ALA A 3 -9.11 11.39 -14.11
CA ALA A 3 -8.13 11.01 -13.07
C ALA A 3 -7.79 9.51 -13.07
N LEU A 4 -8.77 8.64 -13.31
CA LEU A 4 -8.57 7.19 -13.40
C LEU A 4 -7.73 6.80 -14.61
N VAL A 5 -7.94 7.47 -15.75
CA VAL A 5 -7.16 7.26 -16.97
C VAL A 5 -5.71 7.71 -16.76
N PHE A 6 -5.48 8.87 -16.15
CA PHE A 6 -4.12 9.33 -15.83
C PHE A 6 -3.39 8.39 -14.85
N LEU A 7 -4.09 7.85 -13.88
CA LEU A 7 -3.53 6.90 -12.91
C LEU A 7 -3.14 5.57 -13.58
N LEU A 8 -4.00 5.04 -14.46
CA LEU A 8 -3.71 3.82 -15.21
C LEU A 8 -2.57 4.02 -16.22
N VAL A 9 -2.53 5.15 -16.92
CA VAL A 9 -1.44 5.50 -17.84
C VAL A 9 -0.13 5.68 -17.06
N GLY A 10 -0.13 6.42 -15.95
CA GLY A 10 1.03 6.58 -15.08
C GLY A 10 1.55 5.25 -14.53
N LEU A 11 0.64 4.37 -14.09
CA LEU A 11 0.99 3.03 -13.61
C LEU A 11 1.60 2.15 -14.71
N SER A 12 1.05 2.20 -15.93
CA SER A 12 1.56 1.44 -17.08
C SER A 12 2.95 1.91 -17.50
N ILE A 13 3.21 3.22 -17.48
CA ILE A 13 4.52 3.80 -17.76
C ILE A 13 5.53 3.41 -16.67
N ALA A 14 5.15 3.51 -15.39
CA ALA A 14 6.00 3.12 -14.27
C ALA A 14 6.36 1.63 -14.31
N LEU A 15 5.41 0.75 -14.60
CA LEU A 15 5.64 -0.69 -14.77
C LEU A 15 6.55 -1.00 -15.96
N SER A 16 6.41 -0.28 -17.06
CA SER A 16 7.26 -0.44 -18.23
C SER A 16 8.70 0.03 -17.97
N PHE A 17 8.85 1.10 -17.21
CA PHE A 17 10.16 1.61 -16.79
C PHE A 17 10.84 0.67 -15.79
N LEU A 18 10.11 0.16 -14.81
CA LEU A 18 10.61 -0.82 -13.82
C LEU A 18 11.09 -2.11 -14.52
N ARG A 19 10.39 -2.59 -15.55
CA ARG A 19 10.80 -3.78 -16.31
C ARG A 19 12.12 -3.61 -17.04
N LYS A 20 12.48 -2.40 -17.46
CA LYS A 20 13.71 -2.11 -18.21
C LYS A 20 14.93 -1.87 -17.32
N THR A 21 14.75 -1.51 -16.05
CA THR A 21 15.84 -1.23 -15.12
C THR A 21 16.42 -2.51 -14.50
N LYS A 22 17.72 -2.49 -14.15
CA LYS A 22 18.37 -3.61 -13.45
C LYS A 22 17.69 -3.89 -12.10
N PHE A 23 17.32 -2.84 -11.38
CA PHE A 23 16.56 -2.91 -10.13
C PHE A 23 15.19 -3.59 -10.30
N GLY A 24 14.43 -3.21 -11.32
CA GLY A 24 13.14 -3.81 -11.59
C GLY A 24 13.21 -5.30 -11.93
N LYS A 25 14.26 -5.73 -12.64
CA LYS A 25 14.50 -7.15 -12.92
C LYS A 25 14.84 -7.94 -11.64
N GLN A 26 15.64 -7.37 -10.75
CA GLN A 26 15.97 -7.99 -9.47
C GLN A 26 14.74 -8.04 -8.55
N PHE A 27 14.02 -6.94 -8.44
CA PHE A 27 12.76 -6.88 -7.69
C PHE A 27 11.74 -7.91 -8.21
N TRP A 28 11.58 -8.01 -9.54
CA TRP A 28 10.66 -8.98 -10.14
C TRP A 28 11.09 -10.43 -9.84
N ARG A 29 12.39 -10.72 -9.84
CA ARG A 29 12.92 -12.06 -9.50
C ARG A 29 12.58 -12.45 -8.06
N VAL A 30 12.60 -11.51 -7.12
CA VAL A 30 12.24 -11.72 -5.71
C VAL A 30 10.72 -11.76 -5.51
N ALA A 31 9.98 -10.90 -6.21
CA ALA A 31 8.53 -10.81 -6.09
C ALA A 31 7.77 -11.93 -6.81
N GLN A 32 8.31 -12.43 -7.93
CA GLN A 32 7.66 -13.44 -8.77
C GLN A 32 7.25 -14.71 -8.02
N PRO A 33 8.09 -15.35 -7.16
CA PRO A 33 7.69 -16.54 -6.43
C PRO A 33 6.59 -16.27 -5.41
N ALA A 34 6.62 -15.12 -4.75
CA ALA A 34 5.56 -14.73 -3.81
C ALA A 34 4.19 -14.56 -4.51
N TRP A 35 4.19 -14.21 -5.80
CA TRP A 35 2.98 -14.10 -6.62
C TRP A 35 2.53 -15.45 -7.21
N ALA A 36 3.47 -16.36 -7.47
CA ALA A 36 3.20 -17.65 -8.10
C ALA A 36 2.53 -18.65 -7.15
N VAL A 37 2.88 -18.62 -5.86
CA VAL A 37 2.45 -19.59 -4.83
C VAL A 37 1.06 -19.29 -4.26
N SER A 38 0.56 -18.07 -4.36
CA SER A 38 -0.77 -17.73 -3.85
C SER A 38 -1.82 -17.78 -4.96
N HIS A 39 -3.02 -18.23 -4.62
CA HIS A 39 -4.20 -18.11 -5.49
C HIS A 39 -4.24 -16.72 -6.11
N LYS A 40 -3.83 -16.61 -7.37
CA LYS A 40 -3.66 -15.34 -8.11
C LYS A 40 -4.86 -14.41 -7.98
N GLY A 41 -6.08 -14.98 -7.87
CA GLY A 41 -7.31 -14.22 -7.69
C GLY A 41 -7.44 -13.53 -6.34
N LYS A 42 -7.03 -14.17 -5.24
CA LYS A 42 -7.14 -13.58 -3.88
C LYS A 42 -6.16 -12.41 -3.69
N THR A 43 -4.94 -12.55 -4.17
CA THR A 43 -3.92 -11.49 -4.08
C THR A 43 -4.30 -10.30 -4.97
N LEU A 44 -4.76 -10.55 -6.19
CA LEU A 44 -5.26 -9.51 -7.09
C LEU A 44 -6.48 -8.78 -6.47
N GLY A 45 -7.41 -9.53 -5.90
CA GLY A 45 -8.57 -8.96 -5.20
C GLY A 45 -8.18 -8.04 -4.05
N LEU A 46 -7.18 -8.43 -3.24
CA LEU A 46 -6.67 -7.59 -2.16
C LEU A 46 -6.00 -6.30 -2.67
N ILE A 47 -5.22 -6.39 -3.74
CA ILE A 47 -4.61 -5.20 -4.36
C ILE A 47 -5.66 -4.25 -4.90
N ILE A 48 -6.69 -4.77 -5.59
CA ILE A 48 -7.81 -3.96 -6.07
C ILE A 48 -8.55 -3.33 -4.90
N LEU A 49 -8.79 -4.08 -3.82
CA LEU A 49 -9.42 -3.56 -2.61
C LEU A 49 -8.62 -2.41 -2.01
N LEU A 50 -7.30 -2.56 -1.84
CA LEU A 50 -6.43 -1.50 -1.33
C LEU A 50 -6.45 -0.26 -2.24
N LEU A 51 -6.43 -0.43 -3.57
CA LEU A 51 -6.55 0.69 -4.51
C LEU A 51 -7.89 1.40 -4.37
N LEU A 52 -8.99 0.67 -4.19
CA LEU A 52 -10.30 1.25 -3.93
C LEU A 52 -10.32 2.06 -2.63
N PHE A 53 -9.68 1.57 -1.56
CA PHE A 53 -9.57 2.29 -0.30
C PHE A 53 -8.78 3.60 -0.47
N VAL A 54 -7.69 3.61 -1.23
CA VAL A 54 -6.93 4.84 -1.53
C VAL A 54 -7.79 5.85 -2.32
N LEU A 55 -8.54 5.39 -3.33
CA LEU A 55 -9.45 6.26 -4.09
C LEU A 55 -10.56 6.82 -3.21
N LEU A 56 -11.08 6.04 -2.28
CA LEU A 56 -12.11 6.45 -1.34
C LEU A 56 -11.56 7.49 -0.37
N GLU A 57 -10.34 7.35 0.11
CA GLU A 57 -9.65 8.32 0.96
C GLU A 57 -9.51 9.68 0.27
N VAL A 58 -9.11 9.68 -1.01
CA VAL A 58 -9.03 10.91 -1.82
C VAL A 58 -10.40 11.58 -1.93
N ARG A 59 -11.46 10.81 -2.15
CA ARG A 59 -12.83 11.34 -2.23
C ARG A 59 -13.30 11.95 -0.91
N ILE A 60 -13.04 11.26 0.21
CA ILE A 60 -13.38 11.79 1.55
C ILE A 60 -12.61 13.09 1.81
N SER A 61 -11.34 13.16 1.43
CA SER A 61 -10.50 14.36 1.61
C SER A 61 -11.01 15.54 0.77
N VAL A 62 -11.45 15.30 -0.47
CA VAL A 62 -12.06 16.35 -1.32
C VAL A 62 -13.37 16.87 -0.71
N LEU A 63 -14.22 15.96 -0.23
CA LEU A 63 -15.47 16.34 0.44
C LEU A 63 -15.17 17.15 1.71
N ASN A 64 -14.22 16.73 2.51
CA ASN A 64 -13.81 17.45 3.72
C ASN A 64 -13.37 18.89 3.39
N THR A 65 -12.56 19.08 2.34
CA THR A 65 -12.12 20.40 1.89
C THR A 65 -13.30 21.28 1.48
N TYR A 66 -14.26 20.70 0.75
CA TYR A 66 -15.44 21.42 0.31
C TYR A 66 -16.28 21.94 1.51
N PHE A 67 -16.60 21.06 2.47
CA PHE A 67 -17.39 21.43 3.64
C PHE A 67 -16.60 22.35 4.61
N TYR A 68 -15.28 22.21 4.66
CA TYR A 68 -14.43 23.10 5.44
C TYR A 68 -14.45 24.53 4.89
N ASN A 69 -14.43 24.70 3.57
CA ASN A 69 -14.60 26.00 2.92
C ASN A 69 -15.97 26.61 3.22
N GLY A 70 -17.03 25.79 3.25
CA GLY A 70 -18.37 26.23 3.65
C GLY A 70 -18.41 26.73 5.10
N LEU A 71 -17.71 26.04 6.00
CA LEU A 71 -17.57 26.46 7.40
C LEU A 71 -16.90 27.85 7.51
N TYR A 72 -15.77 28.05 6.82
CA TYR A 72 -15.09 29.35 6.82
C TYR A 72 -15.95 30.46 6.24
N LYS A 73 -16.66 30.21 5.16
CA LYS A 73 -17.56 31.16 4.55
C LYS A 73 -18.69 31.56 5.51
N SER A 74 -19.29 30.60 6.21
CA SER A 74 -20.35 30.87 7.20
C SER A 74 -19.85 31.71 8.37
N LEU A 75 -18.59 31.59 8.76
CA LEU A 75 -17.94 32.44 9.77
C LEU A 75 -17.76 33.89 9.25
N GLN A 76 -17.30 34.04 7.99
CA GLN A 76 -17.12 35.36 7.37
C GLN A 76 -18.44 36.10 7.23
N ASP A 77 -19.49 35.38 6.82
CA ASP A 77 -20.86 35.93 6.63
C ASP A 77 -21.64 36.08 7.96
N LYS A 78 -21.05 35.68 9.11
CA LYS A 78 -21.66 35.68 10.45
C LYS A 78 -23.00 34.92 10.49
N ALA A 79 -23.15 33.90 9.63
CA ALA A 79 -24.35 33.09 9.51
C ALA A 79 -24.29 31.92 10.52
N VAL A 80 -24.86 32.11 11.71
CA VAL A 80 -24.79 31.17 12.84
C VAL A 80 -25.40 29.81 12.49
N ASP A 81 -26.54 29.78 11.84
CA ASP A 81 -27.25 28.55 11.48
C ASP A 81 -26.45 27.75 10.45
N ALA A 82 -25.87 28.40 9.44
CA ALA A 82 -25.04 27.79 8.45
C ALA A 82 -23.71 27.23 9.07
N PHE A 83 -23.18 27.96 10.04
CA PHE A 83 -22.00 27.53 10.77
C PHE A 83 -22.25 26.19 11.48
N TRP A 84 -23.31 26.07 12.27
CA TRP A 84 -23.62 24.83 13.00
C TRP A 84 -23.91 23.66 12.05
N PHE A 85 -24.56 23.92 10.92
CA PHE A 85 -24.79 22.92 9.89
C PHE A 85 -23.47 22.37 9.32
N PHE A 86 -22.56 23.25 8.89
CA PHE A 86 -21.27 22.82 8.35
C PHE A 86 -20.36 22.22 9.43
N ALA A 87 -20.42 22.69 10.67
CA ALA A 87 -19.69 22.12 11.78
C ALA A 87 -20.11 20.67 12.06
N GLY A 88 -21.42 20.40 12.07
CA GLY A 88 -21.98 19.06 12.23
C GLY A 88 -21.53 18.10 11.13
N ILE A 89 -21.59 18.54 9.86
CA ILE A 89 -21.13 17.73 8.72
C ILE A 89 -19.62 17.46 8.82
N ASN A 90 -18.82 18.47 9.18
CA ASN A 90 -17.39 18.28 9.37
C ASN A 90 -17.08 17.25 10.47
N ALA A 91 -17.76 17.31 11.60
CA ALA A 91 -17.61 16.35 12.68
C ALA A 91 -17.92 14.91 12.19
N LEU A 92 -19.01 14.76 11.44
CA LEU A 92 -19.37 13.46 10.86
C LEU A 92 -18.33 12.97 9.85
N LEU A 93 -17.82 13.83 8.99
CA LEU A 93 -16.76 13.48 8.02
C LEU A 93 -15.45 13.08 8.72
N VAL A 94 -15.10 13.73 9.83
CA VAL A 94 -13.94 13.35 10.65
C VAL A 94 -14.12 11.94 11.21
N LEU A 95 -15.28 11.59 11.73
CA LEU A 95 -15.57 10.23 12.21
C LEU A 95 -15.47 9.20 11.09
N VAL A 96 -16.03 9.49 9.92
CA VAL A 96 -15.91 8.62 8.73
C VAL A 96 -14.45 8.45 8.34
N LYS A 97 -13.65 9.52 8.34
CA LYS A 97 -12.23 9.48 8.00
C LYS A 97 -11.43 8.64 8.99
N ILE A 98 -11.69 8.78 10.29
CA ILE A 98 -11.03 7.98 11.34
C ILE A 98 -11.36 6.50 11.15
N THR A 99 -12.64 6.17 10.97
CA THR A 99 -13.08 4.78 10.75
C THR A 99 -12.43 4.18 9.51
N HIS A 100 -12.44 4.92 8.40
CA HIS A 100 -11.78 4.52 7.15
C HIS A 100 -10.28 4.26 7.36
N SER A 101 -9.58 5.16 8.06
CA SER A 101 -8.15 5.04 8.35
C SER A 101 -7.83 3.79 9.17
N ILE A 102 -8.63 3.50 10.20
CA ILE A 102 -8.47 2.29 11.02
C ILE A 102 -8.66 1.02 10.19
N VAL A 103 -9.73 0.96 9.39
CA VAL A 103 -10.02 -0.21 8.54
C VAL A 103 -8.91 -0.41 7.51
N ASN A 104 -8.46 0.67 6.85
CA ASN A 104 -7.36 0.61 5.90
C ASN A 104 -6.07 0.12 6.54
N TYR A 105 -5.74 0.61 7.73
CA TYR A 105 -4.58 0.17 8.50
C TYR A 105 -4.65 -1.33 8.81
N LEU A 106 -5.78 -1.83 9.32
CA LEU A 106 -5.95 -3.25 9.66
C LEU A 106 -5.82 -4.15 8.43
N ILE A 107 -6.40 -3.76 7.29
CA ILE A 107 -6.29 -4.52 6.04
C ILE A 107 -4.85 -4.54 5.54
N THR A 108 -4.17 -3.40 5.58
CA THR A 108 -2.77 -3.29 5.14
C THR A 108 -1.86 -4.13 6.01
N GLN A 109 -1.99 -4.08 7.33
CA GLN A 109 -1.22 -4.89 8.27
C GLN A 109 -1.47 -6.40 8.08
N ALA A 110 -2.71 -6.80 7.91
CA ALA A 110 -3.04 -8.21 7.66
C ALA A 110 -2.44 -8.71 6.33
N PHE A 111 -2.38 -7.85 5.31
CA PHE A 111 -1.74 -8.16 4.03
C PHE A 111 -0.23 -8.28 4.18
N GLU A 112 0.40 -7.32 4.86
CA GLU A 112 1.85 -7.25 5.07
C GLU A 112 2.36 -8.48 5.85
N ILE A 113 1.70 -8.84 6.95
CA ILE A 113 2.06 -10.03 7.74
C ILE A 113 1.99 -11.30 6.88
N LYS A 114 0.93 -11.51 6.12
CA LYS A 114 0.79 -12.68 5.25
C LYS A 114 1.81 -12.68 4.11
N TRP A 115 2.17 -11.52 3.62
CA TRP A 115 3.20 -11.36 2.60
C TRP A 115 4.58 -11.72 3.14
N LEU A 116 4.95 -11.19 4.31
CA LEU A 116 6.21 -11.48 4.98
C LEU A 116 6.34 -12.94 5.36
N GLU A 117 5.29 -13.56 5.89
CA GLU A 117 5.26 -14.99 6.21
C GLU A 117 5.59 -15.85 4.97
N LYS A 118 4.96 -15.57 3.85
CA LYS A 118 5.23 -16.28 2.60
C LYS A 118 6.63 -16.03 2.06
N LEU A 119 7.08 -14.78 2.10
CA LEU A 119 8.41 -14.41 1.65
C LEU A 119 9.47 -15.13 2.48
N ASN A 120 9.33 -15.12 3.80
CA ASN A 120 10.23 -15.80 4.71
C ASN A 120 10.26 -17.33 4.48
N ALA A 121 9.10 -17.95 4.32
CA ALA A 121 9.00 -19.36 4.03
C ALA A 121 9.70 -19.73 2.71
N GLU A 122 9.52 -18.96 1.66
CA GLU A 122 10.16 -19.18 0.36
C GLU A 122 11.69 -18.95 0.43
N MET A 123 12.12 -17.88 1.11
CA MET A 123 13.55 -17.60 1.30
C MET A 123 14.22 -18.70 2.13
N LEU A 124 13.57 -19.15 3.21
CA LEU A 124 14.06 -20.22 4.06
C LEU A 124 14.18 -21.54 3.29
N ASN A 125 13.18 -21.89 2.49
CA ASN A 125 13.22 -23.08 1.65
C ASN A 125 14.37 -23.02 0.64
N ARG A 126 14.58 -21.88 -0.03
CA ARG A 126 15.71 -21.69 -0.95
C ARG A 126 17.06 -21.74 -0.26
N TRP A 127 17.13 -21.25 0.98
CA TRP A 127 18.34 -21.26 1.76
C TRP A 127 18.71 -22.68 2.23
N LEU A 128 17.70 -23.48 2.61
CA LEU A 128 17.86 -24.87 3.02
C LEU A 128 18.03 -25.81 1.84
N ASP A 129 17.52 -25.45 0.66
CA ASP A 129 17.61 -26.26 -0.55
C ASP A 129 19.05 -26.35 -1.03
N HIS A 130 19.46 -27.52 -1.50
CA HIS A 130 20.82 -27.82 -2.00
C HIS A 130 21.94 -27.59 -0.99
N LYS A 131 21.67 -27.56 0.32
CA LYS A 131 22.69 -27.32 1.38
C LYS A 131 23.47 -26.02 1.16
N ASN A 132 22.83 -24.99 0.61
CA ASN A 132 23.45 -23.69 0.33
C ASN A 132 24.06 -23.05 1.58
N TYR A 133 23.47 -23.27 2.77
CA TYR A 133 24.03 -22.84 4.05
C TYR A 133 25.40 -23.46 4.34
N TYR A 134 25.67 -24.68 3.83
CA TYR A 134 26.94 -25.38 3.99
C TYR A 134 28.00 -24.84 3.04
N LEU A 135 27.62 -24.55 1.79
CA LEU A 135 28.53 -23.97 0.79
C LEU A 135 28.94 -22.54 1.16
N LEU A 136 28.04 -21.75 1.76
CA LEU A 136 28.34 -20.40 2.23
C LEU A 136 29.37 -20.37 3.36
N ARG A 137 29.40 -21.38 4.22
CA ARG A 137 30.39 -21.49 5.32
C ARG A 137 31.83 -21.68 4.81
N TYR A 138 32.00 -22.21 3.60
CA TYR A 138 33.30 -22.43 3.01
C TYR A 138 33.81 -21.31 2.10
N GLN A 139 32.97 -20.32 1.79
CA GLN A 139 33.39 -19.14 1.04
C GLN A 139 33.97 -18.10 2.00
N LYS A 140 35.29 -17.89 1.91
CA LYS A 140 36.08 -16.99 2.78
C LYS A 140 35.72 -15.49 2.66
N ASP A 141 34.93 -15.06 1.68
CA ASP A 141 34.65 -13.67 1.36
C ASP A 141 33.21 -13.23 1.78
N LEU A 142 32.53 -13.98 2.65
CA LEU A 142 31.21 -13.59 3.13
C LEU A 142 31.33 -12.68 4.34
N PRO A 143 30.56 -11.57 4.38
CA PRO A 143 30.49 -10.72 5.55
C PRO A 143 29.89 -11.48 6.73
N ASP A 144 30.43 -11.20 7.90
CA ASP A 144 30.27 -11.94 9.18
C ASP A 144 28.83 -12.04 9.72
N ASN A 145 27.86 -11.28 9.16
CA ASN A 145 26.45 -11.29 9.57
C ASN A 145 25.52 -11.39 8.37
N ILE A 146 25.11 -12.60 8.05
CA ILE A 146 24.13 -12.89 6.99
C ILE A 146 22.73 -12.42 7.42
N ASP A 147 22.43 -12.45 8.72
CA ASP A 147 21.13 -12.15 9.33
C ASP A 147 20.74 -10.67 9.18
N GLN A 148 21.70 -9.75 9.17
CA GLN A 148 21.46 -8.31 9.02
C GLN A 148 21.18 -7.86 7.57
N ARG A 149 21.19 -8.74 6.59
CA ARG A 149 20.86 -8.43 5.19
C ARG A 149 19.45 -8.83 4.78
N ILE A 150 18.68 -9.40 5.70
CA ILE A 150 17.29 -9.84 5.46
C ILE A 150 16.29 -8.81 6.01
N GLU A 151 16.74 -7.81 6.79
CA GLU A 151 15.97 -6.63 7.11
C GLU A 151 16.10 -5.59 5.98
#